data_634d76e7d70f70f92639db6879241c37
#
_entry.id   634d76e7d70f70f92639db6879241c37
#
_cell.length_a   1.000
_cell.length_b   1.000
_cell.length_c   1.000
_cell.angle_alpha   90.00
_cell.angle_beta   90.00
_cell.angle_gamma   90.00
#
_symmetry.space_group_name_H-M   'P 1'
#
loop_
_entity.id
_entity.type
_entity.pdbx_description
1 polymer ?
#
loop_
_entity_poly.entity_id
_entity_poly.type
_entity_poly.pdbx_seq_one_letter_code
_entity_poly.pdbx_strand_id
1 'polypeptide(L)'
;MRKTVGTNTTTPANSAGPLARLLVVILASVTVWAQAQAQDTPQAKAGPAHVITEVTEQVMRVVAEADTYFDEDPDRYYREIDSALAVVVDWRGFATAVMGEYYSRGRSMDSDGRANLKRQRDEFAQTLRDGLIRSYAKGLLAFGGAEMVVQGVEASPQSARIASVTQLVYGEADRVYTIRYQMGQYKDGSWRLRNLIIETINLGEIYRNQFVALAKDANEDLDLVIAQWNETISEQAEELARD
;
A
#
# COMPACT_ATOMS: atom_id res chain seq x y z
N MET A 1 10.61 50.60 -80.55
CA MET A 1 12.00 51.11 -80.65
C MET A 1 12.86 50.49 -79.59
N ARG A 2 13.86 49.73 -80.06
CA ARG A 2 15.18 49.45 -79.43
C ARG A 2 15.23 48.98 -77.97
N LYS A 3 16.00 48.02 -77.50
CA LYS A 3 17.08 47.25 -78.08
C LYS A 3 17.35 46.07 -77.09
N THR A 4 17.65 44.93 -77.67
CA THR A 4 18.36 43.77 -77.13
C THR A 4 19.69 44.13 -76.47
N VAL A 5 20.05 43.47 -75.41
CA VAL A 5 21.42 43.01 -75.17
C VAL A 5 21.40 41.76 -74.32
N GLY A 6 21.91 40.68 -74.82
CA GLY A 6 22.23 39.48 -74.11
C GLY A 6 23.61 39.58 -73.45
N THR A 7 23.86 38.83 -72.46
CA THR A 7 25.20 38.38 -72.08
C THR A 7 25.17 36.98 -71.46
N ASN A 8 25.85 36.09 -72.10
CA ASN A 8 26.31 34.80 -71.58
C ASN A 8 27.20 34.98 -70.36
N THR A 9 27.05 34.13 -69.33
CA THR A 9 28.16 33.81 -68.44
C THR A 9 28.08 32.39 -67.93
N THR A 10 29.05 31.72 -68.37
CA THR A 10 29.72 30.46 -68.02
C THR A 10 29.59 30.00 -66.56
N THR A 11 29.25 28.73 -66.43
CA THR A 11 29.44 27.89 -65.23
C THR A 11 30.90 27.69 -64.86
N PRO A 12 31.35 27.79 -63.66
CA PRO A 12 32.54 27.08 -63.21
C PRO A 12 32.19 25.80 -62.45
N ALA A 13 32.71 24.70 -62.95
CA ALA A 13 32.83 23.44 -62.22
C ALA A 13 33.72 23.66 -61.00
N ASN A 14 33.19 23.41 -59.80
CA ASN A 14 34.02 23.39 -58.61
C ASN A 14 34.24 21.94 -58.18
N SER A 15 35.43 21.48 -58.48
CA SER A 15 35.99 20.21 -58.04
C SER A 15 36.36 20.29 -56.57
N ALA A 16 35.51 19.77 -55.71
CA ALA A 16 35.84 19.58 -54.31
C ALA A 16 36.84 18.44 -54.16
N GLY A 17 38.04 18.77 -53.68
CA GLY A 17 39.12 17.84 -53.44
C GLY A 17 38.88 16.76 -52.37
N PRO A 18 39.75 15.77 -52.30
CA PRO A 18 39.57 14.55 -51.50
C PRO A 18 39.46 14.78 -49.98
N LEU A 19 39.78 15.96 -49.49
CA LEU A 19 39.66 16.33 -48.04
C LEU A 19 38.22 16.58 -47.56
N ALA A 20 37.30 16.91 -48.46
CA ALA A 20 35.90 17.13 -48.11
C ALA A 20 35.13 15.81 -47.91
N ARG A 21 35.64 14.68 -48.40
CA ARG A 21 35.02 13.36 -48.23
C ARG A 21 35.43 12.67 -46.92
N LEU A 22 36.51 13.09 -46.26
CA LEU A 22 36.99 12.50 -44.99
C LEU A 22 36.26 13.07 -43.79
N LEU A 23 35.75 14.28 -43.86
CA LEU A 23 35.00 14.94 -42.73
C LEU A 23 33.58 14.45 -42.59
N VAL A 24 32.95 13.94 -43.64
CA VAL A 24 31.56 13.42 -43.57
C VAL A 24 31.50 12.01 -42.97
N VAL A 25 32.59 11.24 -43.07
CA VAL A 25 32.65 9.87 -42.50
C VAL A 25 32.91 9.89 -40.99
N ILE A 26 33.54 10.94 -40.44
CA ILE A 26 33.82 11.07 -39.00
C ILE A 26 32.60 11.57 -38.23
N LEU A 27 31.72 12.35 -38.88
CA LEU A 27 30.47 12.81 -38.23
C LEU A 27 29.37 11.75 -38.15
N ALA A 28 29.41 10.71 -38.99
CA ALA A 28 28.45 9.61 -38.96
C ALA A 28 28.79 8.53 -37.94
N SER A 29 29.99 8.48 -37.39
CA SER A 29 30.43 7.48 -36.42
C SER A 29 30.25 7.91 -34.95
N VAL A 30 29.92 9.18 -34.68
CA VAL A 30 29.71 9.68 -33.29
C VAL A 30 28.24 9.58 -32.85
N THR A 31 27.31 9.37 -33.78
CA THR A 31 25.87 9.30 -33.45
C THR A 31 25.37 7.91 -33.03
N VAL A 32 26.20 6.87 -33.06
CA VAL A 32 25.79 5.49 -32.73
C VAL A 32 26.09 5.12 -31.26
N TRP A 33 26.83 5.93 -30.51
CA TRP A 33 27.23 5.61 -29.13
C TRP A 33 26.40 6.31 -28.05
N ALA A 34 25.37 7.06 -28.41
CA ALA A 34 24.52 7.79 -27.45
C ALA A 34 23.19 7.07 -27.07
N GLN A 35 22.98 5.83 -27.52
CA GLN A 35 21.74 5.08 -27.27
C GLN A 35 21.91 3.81 -26.42
N ALA A 36 23.01 3.64 -25.72
CA ALA A 36 23.22 2.45 -24.90
C ALA A 36 23.52 2.79 -23.43
N GLN A 37 22.78 3.71 -22.84
CA GLN A 37 22.68 3.86 -21.39
C GLN A 37 21.26 4.32 -21.03
N ALA A 38 20.25 3.54 -21.39
CA ALA A 38 19.10 3.39 -20.52
C ALA A 38 19.66 2.62 -19.33
N GLN A 39 20.23 3.34 -18.38
CA GLN A 39 20.51 2.80 -17.06
C GLN A 39 19.16 2.33 -16.54
N ASP A 40 19.02 1.04 -16.26
CA ASP A 40 18.07 0.52 -15.29
C ASP A 40 18.33 1.28 -14.00
N THR A 41 17.74 2.45 -13.86
CA THR A 41 17.54 3.09 -12.57
C THR A 41 16.67 2.09 -11.83
N PRO A 42 17.12 1.54 -10.69
CA PRO A 42 16.27 0.69 -9.88
C PRO A 42 14.99 1.48 -9.65
N GLN A 43 13.85 1.00 -10.16
CA GLN A 43 12.58 1.69 -10.02
C GLN A 43 12.38 1.91 -8.53
N ALA A 44 12.52 3.15 -8.06
CA ALA A 44 12.42 3.47 -6.65
C ALA A 44 11.07 2.92 -6.18
N LYS A 45 11.10 1.96 -5.24
CA LYS A 45 9.87 1.38 -4.72
C LYS A 45 8.98 2.48 -4.20
N ALA A 46 7.69 2.36 -4.48
CA ALA A 46 6.66 3.33 -4.12
C ALA A 46 6.76 3.73 -2.65
N GLY A 47 6.68 5.02 -2.36
CA GLY A 47 6.67 5.55 -0.99
C GLY A 47 5.36 5.20 -0.26
N PRO A 48 5.31 5.38 1.07
CA PRO A 48 4.15 4.97 1.87
C PRO A 48 2.85 5.68 1.47
N ALA A 49 2.91 6.96 1.06
CA ALA A 49 1.73 7.69 0.56
C ALA A 49 1.17 7.06 -0.72
N HIS A 50 2.05 6.72 -1.68
CA HIS A 50 1.63 6.10 -2.93
C HIS A 50 0.98 4.73 -2.68
N VAL A 51 1.54 3.93 -1.77
CA VAL A 51 0.95 2.64 -1.37
C VAL A 51 -0.46 2.82 -0.80
N ILE A 52 -0.70 3.84 0.05
CA ILE A 52 -2.03 4.13 0.58
C ILE A 52 -2.97 4.62 -0.52
N THR A 53 -2.51 5.49 -1.43
CA THR A 53 -3.32 5.95 -2.56
C THR A 53 -3.75 4.77 -3.44
N GLU A 54 -2.83 3.91 -3.85
CA GLU A 54 -3.13 2.75 -4.71
C GLU A 54 -4.12 1.78 -4.06
N VAL A 55 -3.92 1.43 -2.78
CA VAL A 55 -4.85 0.52 -2.09
C VAL A 55 -6.22 1.15 -1.88
N THR A 56 -6.27 2.46 -1.59
CA THR A 56 -7.53 3.20 -1.47
C THR A 56 -8.30 3.15 -2.79
N GLU A 57 -7.67 3.46 -3.91
CA GLU A 57 -8.28 3.39 -5.24
C GLU A 57 -8.78 1.97 -5.57
N GLN A 58 -8.01 0.94 -5.20
CA GLN A 58 -8.41 -0.44 -5.41
C GLN A 58 -9.62 -0.83 -4.56
N VAL A 59 -9.63 -0.48 -3.28
CA VAL A 59 -10.77 -0.71 -2.37
C VAL A 59 -12.01 0.02 -2.87
N MET A 60 -11.88 1.29 -3.28
CA MET A 60 -13.02 2.08 -3.75
C MET A 60 -13.58 1.59 -5.09
N ARG A 61 -12.76 0.99 -5.95
CA ARG A 61 -13.28 0.28 -7.15
C ARG A 61 -14.13 -0.93 -6.76
N VAL A 62 -13.66 -1.75 -5.81
CA VAL A 62 -14.45 -2.90 -5.31
C VAL A 62 -15.77 -2.42 -4.70
N VAL A 63 -15.75 -1.35 -3.92
CA VAL A 63 -16.94 -0.74 -3.32
C VAL A 63 -17.92 -0.27 -4.39
N ALA A 64 -17.44 0.44 -5.42
CA ALA A 64 -18.28 0.95 -6.51
C ALA A 64 -18.91 -0.17 -7.36
N GLU A 65 -18.24 -1.31 -7.51
CA GLU A 65 -18.76 -2.47 -8.24
C GLU A 65 -19.73 -3.31 -7.41
N ALA A 66 -19.64 -3.21 -6.07
CA ALA A 66 -20.40 -4.03 -5.14
C ALA A 66 -21.93 -3.91 -5.33
N ASP A 67 -22.45 -2.71 -5.65
CA ASP A 67 -23.87 -2.46 -5.88
C ASP A 67 -24.47 -3.39 -6.94
N THR A 68 -23.65 -3.93 -7.84
CA THR A 68 -24.12 -4.79 -8.92
C THR A 68 -24.28 -6.26 -8.52
N TYR A 69 -23.69 -6.68 -7.38
CA TYR A 69 -23.67 -8.11 -7.01
C TYR A 69 -23.75 -8.41 -5.52
N PHE A 70 -23.64 -7.41 -4.63
CA PHE A 70 -23.50 -7.63 -3.18
C PHE A 70 -24.70 -8.38 -2.58
N ASP A 71 -25.92 -8.10 -3.03
CA ASP A 71 -27.11 -8.75 -2.51
C ASP A 71 -27.20 -10.25 -2.90
N GLU A 72 -26.60 -10.62 -4.05
CA GLU A 72 -26.61 -12.00 -4.56
C GLU A 72 -25.37 -12.80 -4.10
N ASP A 73 -24.18 -12.17 -4.03
CA ASP A 73 -22.91 -12.80 -3.65
C ASP A 73 -22.09 -11.88 -2.75
N PRO A 74 -22.49 -11.67 -1.48
CA PRO A 74 -21.71 -10.86 -0.53
C PRO A 74 -20.32 -11.45 -0.25
N ASP A 75 -20.14 -12.77 -0.34
CA ASP A 75 -18.85 -13.41 -0.15
C ASP A 75 -17.85 -13.02 -1.23
N ARG A 76 -18.29 -12.72 -2.45
CA ARG A 76 -17.44 -12.16 -3.50
C ARG A 76 -16.85 -10.82 -3.06
N TYR A 77 -17.66 -9.94 -2.52
CA TYR A 77 -17.23 -8.64 -2.03
C TYR A 77 -16.14 -8.76 -0.94
N TYR A 78 -16.37 -9.62 0.07
CA TYR A 78 -15.40 -9.84 1.12
C TYR A 78 -14.06 -10.40 0.58
N ARG A 79 -14.10 -11.31 -0.38
CA ARG A 79 -12.89 -11.84 -1.05
C ARG A 79 -12.15 -10.76 -1.84
N GLU A 80 -12.85 -9.87 -2.53
CA GLU A 80 -12.25 -8.78 -3.31
C GLU A 80 -11.59 -7.73 -2.39
N ILE A 81 -12.27 -7.32 -1.31
CA ILE A 81 -11.68 -6.45 -0.27
C ILE A 81 -10.45 -7.11 0.36
N ASP A 82 -10.55 -8.37 0.72
CA ASP A 82 -9.45 -9.14 1.28
C ASP A 82 -8.23 -9.16 0.35
N SER A 83 -8.45 -9.40 -0.93
CA SER A 83 -7.40 -9.39 -1.96
C SER A 83 -6.75 -8.02 -2.12
N ALA A 84 -7.52 -6.93 -2.07
CA ALA A 84 -7.01 -5.57 -2.11
C ALA A 84 -6.13 -5.26 -0.89
N LEU A 85 -6.53 -5.69 0.30
CA LEU A 85 -5.79 -5.43 1.55
C LEU A 85 -4.57 -6.35 1.72
N ALA A 86 -4.57 -7.56 1.15
CA ALA A 86 -3.51 -8.55 1.32
C ALA A 86 -2.12 -8.05 0.86
N VAL A 87 -2.09 -7.13 -0.11
CA VAL A 87 -0.83 -6.59 -0.65
C VAL A 87 -0.21 -5.52 0.24
N VAL A 88 -0.99 -4.89 1.12
CA VAL A 88 -0.53 -3.76 1.94
C VAL A 88 -0.51 -4.07 3.42
N VAL A 89 -1.42 -4.90 3.96
CA VAL A 89 -1.49 -5.16 5.39
C VAL A 89 -0.47 -6.21 5.84
N ASP A 90 0.31 -5.88 6.85
CA ASP A 90 1.18 -6.84 7.56
C ASP A 90 0.39 -7.55 8.65
N TRP A 91 -0.46 -8.51 8.26
CA TRP A 91 -1.31 -9.24 9.20
C TRP A 91 -0.54 -9.92 10.34
N ARG A 92 0.65 -10.49 10.03
CA ARG A 92 1.50 -11.10 11.05
C ARG A 92 2.11 -10.07 11.99
N GLY A 93 2.55 -8.94 11.46
CA GLY A 93 3.05 -7.83 12.27
C GLY A 93 1.96 -7.24 13.15
N PHE A 94 0.75 -7.09 12.62
CA PHE A 94 -0.40 -6.59 13.36
C PHE A 94 -0.79 -7.59 14.48
N ALA A 95 -0.93 -8.88 14.17
CA ALA A 95 -1.17 -9.91 15.17
C ALA A 95 -0.09 -9.93 16.27
N THR A 96 1.18 -9.82 15.89
CA THR A 96 2.30 -9.72 16.84
C THR A 96 2.14 -8.51 17.79
N ALA A 97 1.72 -7.37 17.24
CA ALA A 97 1.50 -6.15 18.02
C ALA A 97 0.29 -6.27 18.97
N VAL A 98 -0.78 -6.93 18.52
CA VAL A 98 -1.97 -7.22 19.33
C VAL A 98 -1.66 -8.23 20.44
N MET A 99 -0.98 -9.33 20.16
CA MET A 99 -0.55 -10.31 21.17
C MET A 99 0.42 -9.71 22.21
N GLY A 100 1.17 -8.68 21.82
CA GLY A 100 2.00 -7.88 22.71
C GLY A 100 2.99 -8.69 23.55
N GLU A 101 2.85 -8.62 24.88
CA GLU A 101 3.73 -9.32 25.82
C GLU A 101 3.66 -10.84 25.68
N TYR A 102 2.49 -11.40 25.37
CA TYR A 102 2.34 -12.85 25.19
C TYR A 102 3.23 -13.37 24.07
N TYR A 103 3.31 -12.66 22.95
CA TYR A 103 4.24 -13.03 21.88
C TYR A 103 5.71 -12.77 22.24
N SER A 104 6.00 -11.69 22.97
CA SER A 104 7.37 -11.34 23.34
C SER A 104 8.02 -12.33 24.33
N ARG A 105 7.22 -13.08 25.09
CA ARG A 105 7.68 -14.16 25.99
C ARG A 105 8.42 -15.29 25.24
N GLY A 106 8.16 -15.46 23.94
CA GLY A 106 8.86 -16.43 23.10
C GLY A 106 10.38 -16.30 23.09
N ARG A 107 10.93 -15.14 23.46
CA ARG A 107 12.39 -14.93 23.54
C ARG A 107 13.05 -15.77 24.65
N SER A 108 12.32 -16.08 25.71
CA SER A 108 12.78 -16.88 26.85
C SER A 108 12.38 -18.34 26.77
N MET A 109 11.61 -18.76 25.75
CA MET A 109 11.16 -20.13 25.53
C MET A 109 12.24 -20.98 24.85
N ASP A 110 12.14 -22.30 24.97
CA ASP A 110 12.89 -23.27 24.17
C ASP A 110 12.45 -23.28 22.70
N SER A 111 13.00 -24.19 21.90
CA SER A 111 12.67 -24.28 20.46
C SER A 111 11.20 -24.61 20.20
N ASP A 112 10.65 -25.53 21.00
CA ASP A 112 9.30 -26.04 20.80
C ASP A 112 8.25 -25.00 21.24
N GLY A 113 8.49 -24.32 22.38
CA GLY A 113 7.67 -23.21 22.82
C GLY A 113 7.65 -22.05 21.80
N ARG A 114 8.81 -21.70 21.22
CA ARG A 114 8.88 -20.69 20.15
C ARG A 114 8.14 -21.13 18.89
N ALA A 115 8.25 -22.40 18.51
CA ALA A 115 7.55 -22.94 17.34
C ALA A 115 6.03 -22.89 17.54
N ASN A 116 5.55 -23.31 18.72
CA ASN A 116 4.14 -23.22 19.07
C ASN A 116 3.63 -21.77 19.07
N LEU A 117 4.34 -20.85 19.71
CA LEU A 117 3.95 -19.45 19.74
C LEU A 117 3.92 -18.82 18.34
N LYS A 118 4.84 -19.22 17.45
CA LYS A 118 4.83 -18.80 16.05
C LYS A 118 3.59 -19.33 15.31
N ARG A 119 3.21 -20.60 15.54
CA ARG A 119 1.98 -21.19 14.99
C ARG A 119 0.76 -20.38 15.47
N GLN A 120 0.64 -20.19 16.78
CA GLN A 120 -0.45 -19.41 17.38
C GLN A 120 -0.55 -18.00 16.80
N ARG A 121 0.56 -17.28 16.62
CA ARG A 121 0.56 -15.98 15.95
C ARG A 121 0.08 -16.07 14.50
N ASP A 122 0.51 -17.07 13.75
CA ASP A 122 0.14 -17.22 12.34
C ASP A 122 -1.35 -17.59 12.21
N GLU A 123 -1.90 -18.39 13.08
CA GLU A 123 -3.33 -18.69 13.19
C GLU A 123 -4.11 -17.43 13.62
N PHE A 124 -3.65 -16.75 14.65
CA PHE A 124 -4.26 -15.50 15.10
C PHE A 124 -4.28 -14.42 14.01
N ALA A 125 -3.21 -14.33 13.21
CA ALA A 125 -3.16 -13.39 12.09
C ALA A 125 -4.25 -13.68 11.03
N GLN A 126 -4.58 -14.94 10.79
CA GLN A 126 -5.69 -15.32 9.89
C GLN A 126 -7.04 -15.00 10.51
N THR A 127 -7.26 -15.41 11.77
CA THR A 127 -8.51 -15.14 12.50
C THR A 127 -8.78 -13.64 12.59
N LEU A 128 -7.75 -12.84 12.91
CA LEU A 128 -7.84 -11.38 12.98
C LEU A 128 -8.18 -10.76 11.60
N ARG A 129 -7.53 -11.23 10.52
CA ARG A 129 -7.82 -10.80 9.15
C ARG A 129 -9.27 -11.08 8.78
N ASP A 130 -9.70 -12.32 8.94
CA ASP A 130 -11.05 -12.74 8.54
C ASP A 130 -12.13 -12.01 9.34
N GLY A 131 -11.92 -11.86 10.65
CA GLY A 131 -12.82 -11.14 11.53
C GLY A 131 -12.92 -9.65 11.16
N LEU A 132 -11.80 -8.97 10.97
CA LEU A 132 -11.79 -7.54 10.58
C LEU A 132 -12.45 -7.30 9.23
N ILE A 133 -12.16 -8.15 8.24
CA ILE A 133 -12.78 -8.01 6.92
C ILE A 133 -14.29 -8.20 7.02
N ARG A 134 -14.78 -9.27 7.67
CA ARG A 134 -16.21 -9.51 7.82
C ARG A 134 -16.94 -8.43 8.59
N SER A 135 -16.32 -7.89 9.64
CA SER A 135 -16.96 -6.88 10.51
C SER A 135 -16.96 -5.48 9.89
N TYR A 136 -15.90 -5.09 9.17
CA TYR A 136 -15.75 -3.70 8.71
C TYR A 136 -15.95 -3.49 7.21
N ALA A 137 -15.74 -4.51 6.36
CA ALA A 137 -15.85 -4.30 4.91
C ALA A 137 -17.25 -3.85 4.48
N LYS A 138 -18.31 -4.35 5.14
CA LYS A 138 -19.68 -3.90 4.87
C LYS A 138 -19.86 -2.40 5.11
N GLY A 139 -19.20 -1.86 6.13
CA GLY A 139 -19.23 -0.42 6.42
C GLY A 139 -18.61 0.45 5.32
N LEU A 140 -17.67 -0.12 4.53
CA LEU A 140 -17.07 0.61 3.40
C LEU A 140 -18.08 0.94 2.30
N LEU A 141 -19.17 0.18 2.17
CA LEU A 141 -20.23 0.46 1.19
C LEU A 141 -20.86 1.84 1.39
N ALA A 142 -20.93 2.31 2.63
CA ALA A 142 -21.43 3.66 2.96
C ALA A 142 -20.51 4.79 2.44
N PHE A 143 -19.27 4.48 2.07
CA PHE A 143 -18.30 5.44 1.53
C PHE A 143 -18.18 5.36 0.00
N GLY A 144 -19.10 4.66 -0.67
CA GLY A 144 -19.15 4.62 -2.13
C GLY A 144 -19.23 6.04 -2.71
N GLY A 145 -18.25 6.41 -3.55
CA GLY A 145 -18.16 7.75 -4.13
C GLY A 145 -17.57 8.84 -3.21
N ALA A 146 -17.17 8.52 -1.98
CA ALA A 146 -16.50 9.48 -1.10
C ALA A 146 -15.15 9.90 -1.67
N GLU A 147 -14.83 11.19 -1.56
CA GLU A 147 -13.50 11.70 -1.88
C GLU A 147 -12.53 11.36 -0.75
N MET A 148 -11.39 10.77 -1.11
CA MET A 148 -10.33 10.39 -0.17
C MET A 148 -9.00 11.00 -0.60
N VAL A 149 -8.41 11.85 0.25
CA VAL A 149 -7.21 12.62 -0.07
C VAL A 149 -6.08 12.31 0.90
N VAL A 150 -4.96 11.79 0.39
CA VAL A 150 -3.74 11.67 1.20
C VAL A 150 -3.14 13.07 1.40
N GLN A 151 -3.11 13.52 2.66
CA GLN A 151 -2.63 14.85 3.03
C GLN A 151 -1.11 14.91 3.20
N GLY A 152 -0.50 13.86 3.75
CA GLY A 152 0.92 13.93 4.04
C GLY A 152 1.50 12.64 4.63
N VAL A 153 2.83 12.66 4.74
CA VAL A 153 3.62 11.60 5.33
C VAL A 153 4.52 12.19 6.40
N GLU A 154 4.48 11.63 7.59
CA GLU A 154 5.38 11.95 8.68
C GLU A 154 6.32 10.76 8.92
N ALA A 155 7.62 10.97 8.73
CA ALA A 155 8.63 9.98 9.08
C ALA A 155 8.78 9.89 10.60
N SER A 156 8.95 8.68 11.13
CA SER A 156 9.21 8.52 12.55
C SER A 156 10.61 9.04 12.90
N PRO A 157 10.74 9.86 13.98
CA PRO A 157 12.05 10.32 14.45
C PRO A 157 12.95 9.17 14.94
N GLN A 158 12.38 8.03 15.29
CA GLN A 158 13.10 6.85 15.76
C GLN A 158 13.63 5.96 14.63
N SER A 159 13.04 6.03 13.43
CA SER A 159 13.44 5.17 12.33
C SER A 159 12.90 5.65 10.98
N ALA A 160 13.78 5.81 10.00
CA ALA A 160 13.40 6.09 8.61
C ALA A 160 12.56 4.99 7.94
N ARG A 161 12.46 3.81 8.59
CA ARG A 161 11.65 2.66 8.13
C ARG A 161 10.25 2.63 8.74
N ILE A 162 9.86 3.68 9.45
CA ILE A 162 8.53 3.85 10.03
C ILE A 162 8.00 5.20 9.57
N ALA A 163 6.76 5.22 9.08
CA ALA A 163 6.10 6.43 8.66
C ALA A 163 4.62 6.40 9.05
N SER A 164 4.03 7.57 9.24
CA SER A 164 2.59 7.75 9.38
C SER A 164 2.07 8.48 8.14
N VAL A 165 1.07 7.90 7.47
CA VAL A 165 0.38 8.53 6.35
C VAL A 165 -0.97 9.01 6.84
N THR A 166 -1.28 10.29 6.60
CA THR A 166 -2.60 10.87 6.95
C THR A 166 -3.45 10.98 5.70
N GLN A 167 -4.68 10.48 5.77
CA GLN A 167 -5.69 10.58 4.73
C GLN A 167 -6.96 11.21 5.29
N LEU A 168 -7.58 12.11 4.54
CA LEU A 168 -8.92 12.62 4.80
C LEU A 168 -9.93 11.88 3.95
N VAL A 169 -11.06 11.56 4.57
CA VAL A 169 -12.22 10.96 3.92
C VAL A 169 -13.37 11.94 4.06
N TYR A 170 -13.87 12.45 2.93
CA TYR A 170 -15.00 13.37 2.88
C TYR A 170 -16.29 12.56 2.76
N GLY A 171 -16.99 12.47 3.88
CA GLY A 171 -18.25 11.74 3.99
C GLY A 171 -19.47 12.61 3.71
N GLU A 172 -20.64 12.07 3.96
CA GLU A 172 -21.92 12.80 3.83
C GLU A 172 -22.04 13.93 4.87
N ALA A 173 -22.87 14.93 4.56
CA ALA A 173 -23.16 16.09 5.42
C ALA A 173 -21.91 16.88 5.83
N ASP A 174 -20.95 17.05 4.93
CA ASP A 174 -19.69 17.79 5.14
C ASP A 174 -18.81 17.22 6.27
N ARG A 175 -19.03 15.98 6.68
CA ARG A 175 -18.16 15.31 7.65
C ARG A 175 -16.84 14.93 7.02
N VAL A 176 -15.75 15.24 7.72
CA VAL A 176 -14.39 14.86 7.30
C VAL A 176 -13.81 13.97 8.37
N TYR A 177 -13.44 12.76 7.97
CA TYR A 177 -12.77 11.81 8.86
C TYR A 177 -11.28 11.78 8.58
N THR A 178 -10.49 11.73 9.64
CA THR A 178 -9.03 11.62 9.54
C THR A 178 -8.60 10.17 9.80
N ILE A 179 -7.91 9.58 8.85
CA ILE A 179 -7.32 8.25 8.98
C ILE A 179 -5.80 8.37 8.98
N ARG A 180 -5.16 7.77 9.97
CA ARG A 180 -3.69 7.67 10.05
C ARG A 180 -3.25 6.22 9.93
N TYR A 181 -2.44 5.95 8.92
CA TYR A 181 -1.88 4.65 8.61
C TYR A 181 -0.45 4.58 9.14
N GLN A 182 -0.20 3.75 10.15
CA GLN A 182 1.15 3.51 10.63
C GLN A 182 1.83 2.44 9.76
N MET A 183 2.81 2.87 8.98
CA MET A 183 3.49 2.07 7.97
C MET A 183 4.87 1.64 8.43
N GLY A 184 5.27 0.42 8.06
CA GLY A 184 6.63 -0.08 8.26
C GLY A 184 7.26 -0.50 6.94
N GLN A 185 8.53 -0.12 6.72
CA GLN A 185 9.27 -0.54 5.54
C GLN A 185 10.02 -1.85 5.81
N TYR A 186 9.83 -2.82 4.92
CA TYR A 186 10.51 -4.11 4.96
C TYR A 186 11.92 -4.05 4.35
N LYS A 187 12.69 -5.13 4.53
CA LYS A 187 14.06 -5.23 4.00
C LYS A 187 14.10 -5.15 2.47
N ASP A 188 13.04 -5.62 1.82
CA ASP A 188 12.87 -5.56 0.37
C ASP A 188 12.45 -4.17 -0.14
N GLY A 189 12.31 -3.19 0.78
CA GLY A 189 11.91 -1.81 0.48
C GLY A 189 10.39 -1.59 0.36
N SER A 190 9.55 -2.64 0.45
CA SER A 190 8.09 -2.50 0.44
C SER A 190 7.58 -1.86 1.73
N TRP A 191 6.56 -1.02 1.62
CA TRP A 191 5.84 -0.45 2.76
C TRP A 191 4.61 -1.29 3.06
N ARG A 192 4.39 -1.57 4.36
CA ARG A 192 3.23 -2.34 4.84
C ARG A 192 2.54 -1.61 5.99
N LEU A 193 1.21 -1.69 6.00
CA LEU A 193 0.38 -1.19 7.09
C LEU A 193 0.54 -2.09 8.32
N ARG A 194 0.81 -1.49 9.47
CA ARG A 194 0.97 -2.17 10.76
C ARG A 194 -0.05 -1.77 11.80
N ASN A 195 -0.66 -0.60 11.65
CA ASN A 195 -1.71 -0.12 12.52
C ASN A 195 -2.53 0.97 11.85
N LEU A 196 -3.77 1.11 12.28
CA LEU A 196 -4.74 2.08 11.78
C LEU A 196 -5.31 2.89 12.94
N ILE A 197 -5.36 4.20 12.77
CA ILE A 197 -5.99 5.13 13.71
C ILE A 197 -7.05 5.90 12.94
N ILE A 198 -8.31 5.80 13.34
CA ILE A 198 -9.45 6.52 12.76
C ILE A 198 -9.86 7.57 13.75
N GLU A 199 -9.75 8.84 13.40
CA GLU A 199 -9.92 9.96 14.32
C GLU A 199 -9.01 9.81 15.55
N THR A 200 -9.58 9.50 16.70
CA THR A 200 -8.89 9.23 17.96
C THR A 200 -8.82 7.74 18.31
N ILE A 201 -9.46 6.88 17.52
CA ILE A 201 -9.60 5.44 17.78
C ILE A 201 -8.39 4.69 17.22
N ASN A 202 -7.55 4.16 18.11
CA ASN A 202 -6.39 3.36 17.76
C ASN A 202 -6.76 1.86 17.73
N LEU A 203 -6.99 1.29 16.56
CA LEU A 203 -7.43 -0.10 16.43
C LEU A 203 -6.44 -1.10 17.03
N GLY A 204 -5.13 -0.88 16.83
CA GLY A 204 -4.12 -1.76 17.40
C GLY A 204 -4.12 -1.78 18.94
N GLU A 205 -4.43 -0.65 19.56
CA GLU A 205 -4.53 -0.53 21.02
C GLU A 205 -5.80 -1.21 21.55
N ILE A 206 -6.94 -0.98 20.90
CA ILE A 206 -8.22 -1.62 21.26
C ILE A 206 -8.06 -3.13 21.23
N TYR A 207 -7.61 -3.69 20.12
CA TYR A 207 -7.46 -5.14 19.96
C TYR A 207 -6.41 -5.74 20.89
N ARG A 208 -5.34 -5.00 21.20
CA ARG A 208 -4.38 -5.44 22.22
C ARG A 208 -5.02 -5.55 23.60
N ASN A 209 -5.81 -4.55 24.00
CA ASN A 209 -6.48 -4.57 25.30
C ASN A 209 -7.47 -5.73 25.38
N GLN A 210 -8.22 -6.00 24.32
CA GLN A 210 -9.12 -7.15 24.22
C GLN A 210 -8.36 -8.48 24.30
N PHE A 211 -7.28 -8.61 23.55
CA PHE A 211 -6.47 -9.83 23.59
C PHE A 211 -5.94 -10.11 24.99
N VAL A 212 -5.43 -9.08 25.67
CA VAL A 212 -4.94 -9.20 27.05
C VAL A 212 -6.06 -9.60 28.01
N ALA A 213 -7.25 -9.04 27.86
CA ALA A 213 -8.40 -9.41 28.68
C ALA A 213 -8.79 -10.88 28.47
N LEU A 214 -9.00 -11.30 27.23
CA LEU A 214 -9.32 -12.68 26.89
C LEU A 214 -8.25 -13.67 27.34
N ALA A 215 -6.97 -13.32 27.19
CA ALA A 215 -5.86 -14.18 27.60
C ALA A 215 -5.85 -14.40 29.13
N LYS A 216 -6.19 -13.38 29.92
CA LYS A 216 -6.35 -13.50 31.36
C LYS A 216 -7.53 -14.40 31.74
N ASP A 217 -8.68 -14.23 31.09
CA ASP A 217 -9.89 -14.99 31.34
C ASP A 217 -9.72 -16.47 30.93
N ALA A 218 -8.94 -16.71 29.87
CA ALA A 218 -8.58 -18.05 29.39
C ALA A 218 -7.39 -18.70 30.15
N ASN A 219 -6.93 -18.13 31.28
CA ASN A 219 -5.74 -18.59 32.00
C ASN A 219 -4.49 -18.73 31.09
N GLU A 220 -4.30 -17.79 30.19
CA GLU A 220 -3.20 -17.72 29.20
C GLU A 220 -3.22 -18.85 28.14
N ASP A 221 -4.33 -19.55 27.99
CA ASP A 221 -4.53 -20.49 26.87
C ASP A 221 -4.78 -19.70 25.58
N LEU A 222 -3.70 -19.47 24.81
CA LEU A 222 -3.77 -18.68 23.59
C LEU A 222 -4.54 -19.39 22.47
N ASP A 223 -4.63 -20.71 22.45
CA ASP A 223 -5.42 -21.46 21.48
C ASP A 223 -6.93 -21.20 21.72
N LEU A 224 -7.35 -21.16 22.99
CA LEU A 224 -8.70 -20.78 23.34
C LEU A 224 -9.03 -19.33 23.00
N VAL A 225 -8.10 -18.40 23.27
CA VAL A 225 -8.25 -16.97 22.89
C VAL A 225 -8.45 -16.82 21.39
N ILE A 226 -7.64 -17.51 20.59
CA ILE A 226 -7.71 -17.45 19.12
C ILE A 226 -9.05 -18.01 18.62
N ALA A 227 -9.54 -19.11 19.21
CA ALA A 227 -10.80 -19.72 18.82
C ALA A 227 -12.02 -18.80 19.09
N GLN A 228 -11.98 -18.01 20.17
CA GLN A 228 -13.06 -17.09 20.56
C GLN A 228 -12.99 -15.70 19.90
N TRP A 229 -11.90 -15.40 19.22
CA TRP A 229 -11.59 -14.04 18.75
C TRP A 229 -12.62 -13.44 17.79
N ASN A 230 -13.22 -14.24 16.91
CA ASN A 230 -14.17 -13.75 15.91
C ASN A 230 -15.45 -13.18 16.54
N GLU A 231 -15.92 -13.75 17.66
CA GLU A 231 -17.07 -13.23 18.39
C GLU A 231 -16.74 -11.85 18.97
N THR A 232 -15.56 -11.71 19.57
CA THR A 232 -15.06 -10.46 20.15
C THR A 232 -14.94 -9.32 19.12
N ILE A 233 -14.42 -9.60 17.91
CA ILE A 233 -14.34 -8.56 16.85
C ILE A 233 -15.74 -8.11 16.42
N SER A 234 -16.68 -9.03 16.28
CA SER A 234 -18.03 -8.70 15.84
C SER A 234 -18.74 -7.79 16.85
N GLU A 235 -18.65 -8.09 18.14
CA GLU A 235 -19.18 -7.26 19.21
C GLU A 235 -18.58 -5.85 19.21
N GLN A 236 -17.25 -5.74 19.06
CA GLN A 236 -16.55 -4.46 19.01
C GLN A 236 -16.93 -3.63 17.78
N ALA A 237 -17.08 -4.26 16.62
CA ALA A 237 -17.51 -3.57 15.41
C ALA A 237 -18.92 -2.97 15.56
N GLU A 238 -19.83 -3.69 16.22
CA GLU A 238 -21.18 -3.21 16.52
C GLU A 238 -21.17 -2.06 17.53
N GLU A 239 -20.29 -2.08 18.52
CA GLU A 239 -20.15 -1.01 19.51
C GLU A 239 -19.65 0.28 18.83
N LEU A 240 -18.59 0.19 18.02
CA LEU A 240 -18.03 1.32 17.27
C LEU A 240 -18.98 1.91 16.21
N ALA A 241 -19.93 1.13 15.72
CA ALA A 241 -20.94 1.60 14.77
C ALA A 241 -22.13 2.34 15.43
N ARG A 242 -22.25 2.27 16.76
CA ARG A 242 -23.32 2.93 17.54
C ARG A 242 -22.95 4.34 18.00
N ASP A 243 -21.67 4.67 18.06
CA ASP A 243 -21.12 5.98 18.47
C ASP A 243 -20.90 6.91 17.25
#